data_aa80a2b29d809e9b25ead3523eae507e
#
_entry.id   aa80a2b29d809e9b25ead3523eae507e
#
_cell.length_a   1.000
_cell.length_b   1.000
_cell.length_c   1.000
_cell.angle_alpha   90.00
_cell.angle_beta   90.00
_cell.angle_gamma   90.00
#
_symmetry.space_group_name_H-M   'P 1'
#
loop_
_entity.id
_entity.type
_entity.pdbx_description
1 polymer ?
#
loop_
_entity_poly.entity_id
_entity_poly.type
_entity_poly.pdbx_seq_one_letter_code
_entity_poly.pdbx_strand_id
1 'polypeptide(L)'
;MADKNQISSAGVRKLIPAWLMNNWGIACAGVGLYILFYIAWTKFQWGATESFRLIPSWDIDRNFALISDLAYQPVSLFAMIVAWRIAFNTALDSKLRRAWFILGLAVLAQTLGDTIWFYLEVILQHQPFPSLADFFFIAFYPLALVGLLALPSTPMKSTERLRFLLDLAIIMVTAWMAIWFFIISPTAAQYENGRLDQILAAAYPVGDLVILGGIFTLLFRSNNNTVRSMLLLYLTGLVLNVAGDLAYAYTSLEGTYVSGGWMDISWILAYWFFALAAVRQEYVKESRLAKLTAEIINRSTLILPLAAIGLGYGMLIVVAGSGFAGNTAVQGVFIGAGLLTLFVVGRQALALFDNQRLNGELNQHIIQLDQAYSMLNTERDRAERLLLNVLPEEVANRLKHGQATIADSFSDVTVLFADIVDFTSLSARISPEQLVTMLNQVFSAFDQLAEKYGLEKIKTIGDAYMVVSGLNGPDPDRPEAAAAMALDMQAALQRLSETTGIDLKVRIGMDTGPVVAGVIGTKKFIYDLWGDTVNTASRMESQGVAGRIQVTQRYYERLLDKYKFEKRGVIQVKGKGEMTAYLLDGQLPLDNAAPV
;
A
#
# COMPACT_ATOMS: atom_id res chain seq x y z
N MET A 1 -46.28 -19.20 26.97
CA MET A 1 -45.53 -18.43 27.97
C MET A 1 -44.29 -19.23 28.38
N ALA A 2 -43.30 -19.29 27.51
CA ALA A 2 -41.96 -19.79 27.82
C ALA A 2 -41.10 -19.31 26.68
N ASP A 3 -40.33 -18.25 26.87
CA ASP A 3 -39.11 -17.95 26.16
C ASP A 3 -38.72 -16.46 26.30
N LYS A 4 -38.52 -16.01 27.53
CA LYS A 4 -38.03 -14.64 27.80
C LYS A 4 -36.79 -14.60 28.68
N ASN A 5 -36.20 -15.72 29.04
CA ASN A 5 -35.02 -15.77 29.95
C ASN A 5 -33.72 -16.34 29.34
N GLN A 6 -33.62 -16.36 28.01
CA GLN A 6 -32.35 -16.68 27.32
C GLN A 6 -31.67 -15.46 26.66
N ILE A 7 -31.95 -14.24 27.13
CA ILE A 7 -31.04 -13.08 26.90
C ILE A 7 -29.91 -13.19 27.91
N SER A 8 -29.26 -14.09 27.72
CA SER A 8 -28.42 -15.01 28.39
C SER A 8 -26.95 -14.61 28.21
N SER A 9 -26.19 -15.12 29.07
CA SER A 9 -24.75 -15.27 29.20
C SER A 9 -23.87 -15.15 27.91
N ALA A 10 -24.37 -15.47 26.73
CA ALA A 10 -23.66 -15.36 25.46
C ALA A 10 -23.54 -13.92 24.95
N GLY A 11 -24.51 -13.04 25.24
CA GLY A 11 -24.46 -11.62 24.85
C GLY A 11 -23.48 -10.81 25.71
N VAL A 12 -23.47 -11.06 27.01
CA VAL A 12 -22.56 -10.39 27.96
C VAL A 12 -21.12 -10.87 27.76
N ARG A 13 -20.89 -12.15 27.44
CA ARG A 13 -19.58 -12.70 27.10
C ARG A 13 -18.93 -12.07 25.85
N LYS A 14 -19.70 -11.49 24.93
CA LYS A 14 -19.16 -10.76 23.77
C LYS A 14 -18.70 -9.35 24.10
N LEU A 15 -19.13 -8.76 25.19
CA LEU A 15 -18.78 -7.41 25.64
C LEU A 15 -17.54 -7.39 26.54
N ILE A 16 -17.26 -8.48 27.25
CA ILE A 16 -16.10 -8.56 28.14
C ILE A 16 -14.90 -9.09 27.35
N PRO A 17 -13.78 -8.38 27.32
CA PRO A 17 -12.56 -8.86 26.68
C PRO A 17 -12.10 -10.20 27.29
N ALA A 18 -11.70 -11.15 26.44
CA ALA A 18 -11.33 -12.49 26.88
C ALA A 18 -10.19 -12.53 27.93
N TRP A 19 -9.32 -11.51 27.95
CA TRP A 19 -8.24 -11.39 28.93
C TRP A 19 -8.73 -11.04 30.35
N LEU A 20 -9.91 -10.46 30.49
CA LEU A 20 -10.56 -10.23 31.78
C LEU A 20 -11.29 -11.48 32.32
N MET A 21 -11.43 -12.52 31.52
CA MET A 21 -12.12 -13.77 31.90
C MET A 21 -11.17 -14.83 32.49
N ASN A 22 -9.86 -14.57 32.58
CA ASN A 22 -8.94 -15.43 33.30
C ASN A 22 -9.02 -15.13 34.82
N ASN A 23 -8.43 -16.01 35.66
CA ASN A 23 -8.46 -15.85 37.11
C ASN A 23 -7.93 -14.49 37.58
N TRP A 24 -6.91 -13.93 36.91
CA TRP A 24 -6.33 -12.64 37.27
C TRP A 24 -7.15 -11.46 36.76
N GLY A 25 -7.81 -11.60 35.62
CA GLY A 25 -8.78 -10.62 35.15
C GLY A 25 -10.01 -10.54 36.07
N ILE A 26 -10.48 -11.67 36.56
CA ILE A 26 -11.56 -11.74 37.55
C ILE A 26 -11.10 -11.10 38.87
N ALA A 27 -9.86 -11.33 39.30
CA ALA A 27 -9.30 -10.68 40.49
C ALA A 27 -9.21 -9.17 40.31
N CYS A 28 -8.76 -8.69 39.12
CA CYS A 28 -8.79 -7.24 38.78
C CYS A 28 -10.20 -6.65 38.83
N ALA A 29 -11.22 -7.40 38.35
CA ALA A 29 -12.62 -6.95 38.44
C ALA A 29 -13.08 -6.88 39.90
N GLY A 30 -12.67 -7.83 40.75
CA GLY A 30 -12.91 -7.80 42.20
C GLY A 30 -12.29 -6.59 42.87
N VAL A 31 -11.05 -6.26 42.53
CA VAL A 31 -10.37 -5.02 43.00
C VAL A 31 -11.11 -3.78 42.49
N GLY A 32 -11.61 -3.78 41.25
CA GLY A 32 -12.44 -2.70 40.72
C GLY A 32 -13.73 -2.50 41.52
N LEU A 33 -14.40 -3.56 41.93
CA LEU A 33 -15.57 -3.48 42.81
C LEU A 33 -15.21 -2.94 44.20
N TYR A 34 -14.06 -3.33 44.76
CA TYR A 34 -13.53 -2.76 45.99
C TYR A 34 -13.31 -1.24 45.87
N ILE A 35 -12.73 -0.79 44.77
CA ILE A 35 -12.52 0.65 44.50
C ILE A 35 -13.86 1.38 44.38
N LEU A 36 -14.85 0.81 43.67
CA LEU A 36 -16.18 1.40 43.61
C LEU A 36 -16.83 1.53 44.97
N PHE A 37 -16.66 0.54 45.84
CA PHE A 37 -17.09 0.60 47.23
C PHE A 37 -16.36 1.72 47.98
N TYR A 38 -15.04 1.84 47.83
CA TYR A 38 -14.25 2.91 48.43
C TYR A 38 -14.69 4.32 47.95
N ILE A 39 -14.97 4.48 46.64
CA ILE A 39 -15.50 5.73 46.07
C ILE A 39 -16.87 6.09 46.71
N ALA A 40 -17.74 5.10 46.84
CA ALA A 40 -19.02 5.32 47.49
C ALA A 40 -18.85 5.69 48.96
N TRP A 41 -17.94 4.98 49.68
CA TRP A 41 -17.63 5.22 51.05
C TRP A 41 -17.09 6.64 51.29
N THR A 42 -16.15 7.13 50.51
CA THR A 42 -15.61 8.50 50.57
C THR A 42 -16.66 9.55 50.23
N LYS A 43 -17.45 9.32 49.12
CA LYS A 43 -18.48 10.27 48.68
C LYS A 43 -19.59 10.46 49.71
N PHE A 44 -20.01 9.40 50.38
CA PHE A 44 -21.08 9.43 51.37
C PHE A 44 -20.56 9.63 52.80
N GLN A 45 -19.24 9.75 52.97
CA GLN A 45 -18.58 9.95 54.25
C GLN A 45 -19.03 8.95 55.35
N TRP A 46 -19.28 7.70 54.96
CA TRP A 46 -19.80 6.67 55.88
C TRP A 46 -18.90 6.46 57.12
N GLY A 47 -17.58 6.69 56.99
CA GLY A 47 -16.63 6.63 58.11
C GLY A 47 -16.54 7.87 58.97
N ALA A 48 -17.14 8.99 58.54
CA ALA A 48 -17.13 10.27 59.25
C ALA A 48 -18.31 10.45 60.23
N THR A 49 -19.01 9.35 60.56
CA THR A 49 -20.13 9.37 61.50
C THR A 49 -19.73 8.77 62.84
N GLU A 50 -20.29 9.27 63.94
CA GLU A 50 -20.05 8.77 65.30
C GLU A 50 -20.41 7.27 65.43
N SER A 51 -21.31 6.76 64.58
CA SER A 51 -21.74 5.37 64.58
C SER A 51 -20.75 4.42 63.94
N PHE A 52 -19.69 4.89 63.26
CA PHE A 52 -18.76 4.06 62.50
C PHE A 52 -17.30 4.34 62.91
N ARG A 53 -16.98 4.16 64.19
CA ARG A 53 -15.61 4.26 64.68
C ARG A 53 -14.99 2.89 64.80
N LEU A 54 -13.97 2.59 64.00
CA LEU A 54 -13.19 1.34 64.08
C LEU A 54 -12.46 1.25 65.42
N ILE A 55 -11.95 2.40 65.89
CA ILE A 55 -11.30 2.52 67.18
C ILE A 55 -12.09 3.58 67.99
N PRO A 56 -12.92 3.17 68.94
CA PRO A 56 -13.81 4.06 69.68
C PRO A 56 -13.13 5.18 70.43
N SER A 57 -11.86 5.00 70.82
CA SER A 57 -11.06 6.00 71.56
C SER A 57 -10.47 7.07 70.67
N TRP A 58 -10.54 6.94 69.35
CA TRP A 58 -10.02 7.92 68.39
C TRP A 58 -11.12 8.90 67.93
N ASP A 59 -10.69 10.11 67.53
CA ASP A 59 -11.62 11.05 66.94
C ASP A 59 -12.13 10.59 65.53
N ILE A 60 -13.09 11.31 64.99
CA ILE A 60 -13.75 10.92 63.74
C ILE A 60 -12.76 11.05 62.57
N ASP A 61 -11.97 12.10 62.51
CA ASP A 61 -11.06 12.40 61.42
C ASP A 61 -9.93 11.35 61.36
N ARG A 62 -9.39 10.97 62.55
CA ARG A 62 -8.37 9.91 62.64
C ARG A 62 -8.89 8.53 62.22
N ASN A 63 -10.15 8.19 62.61
CA ASN A 63 -10.77 6.95 62.17
C ASN A 63 -11.04 6.95 60.65
N PHE A 64 -11.38 8.12 60.11
CA PHE A 64 -11.59 8.28 58.64
C PHE A 64 -10.26 8.14 57.88
N ALA A 65 -9.19 8.79 58.32
CA ALA A 65 -7.84 8.67 57.79
C ALA A 65 -7.31 7.23 57.86
N LEU A 66 -7.57 6.51 58.99
CA LEU A 66 -7.19 5.10 59.13
C LEU A 66 -7.75 4.23 58.00
N ILE A 67 -9.02 4.38 57.67
CA ILE A 67 -9.66 3.57 56.63
C ILE A 67 -9.19 4.04 55.25
N SER A 68 -9.07 5.33 55.03
CA SER A 68 -8.60 5.89 53.77
C SER A 68 -7.21 5.42 53.42
N ASP A 69 -6.26 5.57 54.29
CA ASP A 69 -4.85 5.21 54.04
C ASP A 69 -4.65 3.69 53.94
N LEU A 70 -5.37 2.90 54.73
CA LEU A 70 -5.34 1.44 54.59
C LEU A 70 -5.96 0.94 53.31
N ALA A 71 -6.88 1.71 52.68
CA ALA A 71 -7.54 1.33 51.43
C ALA A 71 -6.58 1.21 50.24
N TYR A 72 -5.45 1.92 50.25
CA TYR A 72 -4.43 1.83 49.19
C TYR A 72 -3.69 0.50 49.20
N GLN A 73 -3.38 -0.05 50.39
CA GLN A 73 -2.48 -1.17 50.55
C GLN A 73 -2.90 -2.43 49.80
N PRO A 74 -4.18 -2.89 49.82
CA PRO A 74 -4.59 -4.06 49.07
C PRO A 74 -4.42 -3.91 47.57
N VAL A 75 -4.65 -2.70 47.06
CA VAL A 75 -4.62 -2.41 45.62
C VAL A 75 -3.19 -2.29 45.09
N SER A 76 -2.32 -1.59 45.82
CA SER A 76 -0.91 -1.46 45.46
C SER A 76 -0.16 -2.82 45.58
N LEU A 77 -0.40 -3.60 46.65
CA LEU A 77 0.14 -4.95 46.80
C LEU A 77 -0.34 -5.88 45.68
N PHE A 78 -1.61 -5.80 45.31
CA PHE A 78 -2.13 -6.57 44.18
C PHE A 78 -1.42 -6.21 42.88
N ALA A 79 -1.24 -4.91 42.59
CA ALA A 79 -0.54 -4.44 41.39
C ALA A 79 0.92 -4.94 41.35
N MET A 80 1.62 -4.88 42.48
CA MET A 80 2.97 -5.42 42.65
C MET A 80 3.02 -6.92 42.38
N ILE A 81 2.12 -7.73 43.00
CA ILE A 81 2.06 -9.17 42.83
C ILE A 81 1.86 -9.55 41.37
N VAL A 82 0.93 -8.87 40.67
CA VAL A 82 0.65 -9.14 39.27
C VAL A 82 1.86 -8.78 38.40
N ALA A 83 2.53 -7.66 38.66
CA ALA A 83 3.75 -7.25 37.95
C ALA A 83 4.88 -8.28 38.11
N TRP A 84 5.14 -8.75 39.35
CA TRP A 84 6.18 -9.76 39.62
C TRP A 84 5.83 -11.14 39.10
N ARG A 85 4.56 -11.50 39.05
CA ARG A 85 4.13 -12.72 38.38
C ARG A 85 4.60 -12.79 36.93
N ILE A 86 4.53 -11.66 36.17
CA ILE A 86 5.07 -11.59 34.81
C ILE A 86 6.60 -11.65 34.83
N ALA A 87 7.23 -10.97 35.76
CA ALA A 87 8.68 -10.98 35.90
C ALA A 87 9.25 -12.42 36.14
N PHE A 88 8.54 -13.24 36.86
CA PHE A 88 8.94 -14.62 37.17
C PHE A 88 8.43 -15.66 36.16
N ASN A 89 7.62 -15.27 35.20
CA ASN A 89 7.14 -16.18 34.16
C ASN A 89 8.26 -16.50 33.13
N THR A 90 8.86 -17.69 33.25
CA THR A 90 9.97 -18.12 32.39
C THR A 90 9.62 -18.33 30.92
N ALA A 91 8.34 -18.41 30.58
CA ALA A 91 7.88 -18.51 29.19
C ALA A 91 7.97 -17.16 28.41
N LEU A 92 8.20 -16.05 29.10
CA LEU A 92 8.30 -14.73 28.51
C LEU A 92 9.76 -14.32 28.24
N ASP A 93 9.95 -13.39 27.28
CA ASP A 93 11.27 -12.85 26.95
C ASP A 93 11.96 -12.22 28.16
N SER A 94 13.28 -12.44 28.26
CA SER A 94 14.10 -11.98 29.39
C SER A 94 14.12 -10.45 29.56
N LYS A 95 14.01 -9.68 28.47
CA LYS A 95 13.91 -8.20 28.53
C LYS A 95 12.58 -7.78 29.14
N LEU A 96 11.49 -8.41 28.71
CA LEU A 96 10.16 -8.15 29.22
C LEU A 96 10.06 -8.48 30.71
N ARG A 97 10.61 -9.62 31.10
CA ARG A 97 10.65 -10.03 32.52
C ARG A 97 11.39 -9.03 33.40
N ARG A 98 12.57 -8.56 32.94
CA ARG A 98 13.35 -7.55 33.66
C ARG A 98 12.60 -6.23 33.79
N ALA A 99 11.95 -5.80 32.71
CA ALA A 99 11.12 -4.59 32.72
C ALA A 99 10.02 -4.68 33.79
N TRP A 100 9.25 -5.77 33.82
CA TRP A 100 8.18 -5.97 34.79
C TRP A 100 8.70 -6.18 36.22
N PHE A 101 9.89 -6.73 36.41
CA PHE A 101 10.53 -6.80 37.71
C PHE A 101 10.81 -5.40 38.28
N ILE A 102 11.37 -4.50 37.46
CA ILE A 102 11.68 -3.12 37.84
C ILE A 102 10.38 -2.32 38.07
N LEU A 103 9.36 -2.49 37.20
CA LEU A 103 8.06 -1.87 37.40
C LEU A 103 7.38 -2.34 38.69
N GLY A 104 7.53 -3.60 39.04
CA GLY A 104 7.09 -4.14 40.34
C GLY A 104 7.83 -3.50 41.53
N LEU A 105 9.15 -3.25 41.39
CA LEU A 105 9.93 -2.52 42.40
C LEU A 105 9.46 -1.05 42.53
N ALA A 106 9.06 -0.41 41.43
CA ALA A 106 8.50 0.94 41.47
C ALA A 106 7.20 0.96 42.28
N VAL A 107 6.28 0.01 42.03
CA VAL A 107 5.03 -0.11 42.82
C VAL A 107 5.33 -0.45 44.29
N LEU A 108 6.33 -1.31 44.56
CA LEU A 108 6.76 -1.57 45.92
C LEU A 108 7.25 -0.30 46.64
N ALA A 109 8.03 0.53 45.96
CA ALA A 109 8.48 1.80 46.53
C ALA A 109 7.29 2.69 46.94
N GLN A 110 6.29 2.84 46.06
CA GLN A 110 5.06 3.55 46.40
C GLN A 110 4.34 2.94 47.60
N THR A 111 4.16 1.61 47.61
CA THR A 111 3.52 0.91 48.74
C THR A 111 4.23 1.12 50.06
N LEU A 112 5.56 1.14 50.05
CA LEU A 112 6.36 1.44 51.26
C LEU A 112 6.19 2.91 51.66
N GLY A 113 6.16 3.85 50.72
CA GLY A 113 5.85 5.24 50.97
C GLY A 113 4.49 5.42 51.65
N ASP A 114 3.42 4.85 51.05
CA ASP A 114 2.06 4.84 51.59
C ASP A 114 2.00 4.25 53.02
N THR A 115 2.76 3.18 53.26
CA THR A 115 2.80 2.53 54.58
C THR A 115 3.46 3.41 55.62
N ILE A 116 4.56 4.10 55.26
CA ILE A 116 5.26 5.02 56.16
C ILE A 116 4.39 6.26 56.41
N TRP A 117 3.77 6.80 55.36
CA TRP A 117 2.83 7.92 55.45
C TRP A 117 1.71 7.62 56.42
N PHE A 118 1.01 6.48 56.21
CA PHE A 118 -0.02 5.98 57.13
C PHE A 118 0.46 5.89 58.58
N TYR A 119 1.66 5.31 58.79
CA TYR A 119 2.20 5.18 60.14
C TYR A 119 2.46 6.54 60.79
N LEU A 120 3.02 7.53 60.08
CA LEU A 120 3.31 8.84 60.58
C LEU A 120 2.02 9.64 60.85
N GLU A 121 1.09 9.68 59.90
CA GLU A 121 -0.15 10.47 59.97
C GLU A 121 -1.12 9.88 61.02
N VAL A 122 -1.46 8.57 60.85
CA VAL A 122 -2.55 7.98 61.62
C VAL A 122 -2.08 7.49 62.98
N ILE A 123 -0.90 6.85 63.07
CA ILE A 123 -0.44 6.21 64.30
C ILE A 123 0.30 7.24 65.19
N LEU A 124 1.28 7.94 64.62
CA LEU A 124 2.09 8.92 65.39
C LEU A 124 1.50 10.32 65.45
N GLN A 125 0.50 10.63 64.61
CA GLN A 125 -0.11 11.97 64.47
C GLN A 125 0.92 13.08 64.20
N HIS A 126 1.96 12.74 63.44
CA HIS A 126 2.98 13.70 62.96
C HIS A 126 2.68 14.08 61.53
N GLN A 127 3.05 15.30 61.16
CA GLN A 127 3.00 15.69 59.74
C GLN A 127 3.95 14.81 58.93
N PRO A 128 3.43 14.10 57.91
CA PRO A 128 4.22 13.10 57.18
C PRO A 128 5.15 13.72 56.12
N PHE A 129 5.10 15.02 55.86
CA PHE A 129 5.96 15.73 54.92
C PHE A 129 6.77 16.83 55.67
N PRO A 130 8.09 16.93 55.46
CA PRO A 130 8.97 15.94 54.79
C PRO A 130 9.29 14.74 55.70
N SER A 131 9.39 13.56 55.14
CA SER A 131 9.66 12.34 55.89
C SER A 131 10.40 11.25 55.07
N LEU A 132 10.62 10.08 55.70
CA LEU A 132 11.15 8.92 54.99
C LEU A 132 10.21 8.41 53.89
N ALA A 133 8.91 8.70 53.94
CA ALA A 133 7.95 8.35 52.87
C ALA A 133 8.35 8.99 51.55
N ASP A 134 8.82 10.25 51.57
CA ASP A 134 9.21 10.97 50.37
C ASP A 134 10.37 10.32 49.63
N PHE A 135 11.31 9.71 50.35
CA PHE A 135 12.38 8.93 49.72
C PHE A 135 11.83 7.80 48.85
N PHE A 136 10.84 7.07 49.31
CA PHE A 136 10.22 5.96 48.57
C PHE A 136 9.34 6.48 47.44
N PHE A 137 8.57 7.52 47.62
CA PHE A 137 7.77 8.17 46.61
C PHE A 137 8.65 8.69 45.44
N ILE A 138 9.76 9.36 45.76
CA ILE A 138 10.71 9.87 44.78
C ILE A 138 11.44 8.71 44.04
N ALA A 139 11.75 7.59 44.76
CA ALA A 139 12.37 6.43 44.15
C ALA A 139 11.47 5.73 43.09
N PHE A 140 10.15 5.90 43.18
CA PHE A 140 9.23 5.43 42.17
C PHE A 140 9.57 5.95 40.77
N TYR A 141 9.89 7.21 40.62
CA TYR A 141 10.10 7.87 39.33
C TYR A 141 11.26 7.26 38.52
N PRO A 142 12.49 7.14 39.02
CA PRO A 142 13.57 6.50 38.27
C PRO A 142 13.32 5.02 38.04
N LEU A 143 12.72 4.30 39.01
CA LEU A 143 12.40 2.87 38.83
C LEU A 143 11.35 2.67 37.74
N ALA A 144 10.27 3.43 37.76
CA ALA A 144 9.23 3.36 36.72
C ALA A 144 9.79 3.72 35.34
N LEU A 145 10.59 4.77 35.23
CA LEU A 145 11.24 5.19 33.97
C LEU A 145 12.15 4.09 33.42
N VAL A 146 13.03 3.53 34.23
CA VAL A 146 13.96 2.46 33.83
C VAL A 146 13.17 1.20 33.43
N GLY A 147 12.15 0.83 34.21
CA GLY A 147 11.27 -0.29 33.89
C GLY A 147 10.55 -0.11 32.54
N LEU A 148 10.01 1.08 32.30
CA LEU A 148 9.37 1.44 31.04
C LEU A 148 10.36 1.39 29.87
N LEU A 149 11.53 2.02 29.99
CA LEU A 149 12.54 2.03 28.93
C LEU A 149 13.14 0.65 28.61
N ALA A 150 13.09 -0.26 29.57
CA ALA A 150 13.50 -1.66 29.39
C ALA A 150 12.50 -2.50 28.58
N LEU A 151 11.27 -2.02 28.34
CA LEU A 151 10.28 -2.72 27.53
C LEU A 151 10.74 -2.85 26.08
N PRO A 152 10.44 -3.98 25.40
CA PRO A 152 10.80 -4.18 24.00
C PRO A 152 10.20 -3.11 23.10
N SER A 153 11.03 -2.47 22.29
CA SER A 153 10.63 -1.40 21.36
C SER A 153 11.31 -1.58 20.00
N THR A 154 10.67 -1.13 18.92
CA THR A 154 11.24 -1.15 17.58
C THR A 154 12.25 -0.01 17.39
N PRO A 155 13.38 -0.27 16.69
CA PRO A 155 14.34 0.78 16.36
C PRO A 155 13.70 1.78 15.37
N MET A 156 13.86 3.07 15.64
CA MET A 156 13.42 4.16 14.75
C MET A 156 14.57 4.60 13.84
N LYS A 157 14.25 5.03 12.62
CA LYS A 157 15.20 5.72 11.75
C LYS A 157 15.64 7.05 12.40
N SER A 158 16.83 7.53 12.05
CA SER A 158 17.40 8.73 12.67
C SER A 158 16.51 9.98 12.52
N THR A 159 15.90 10.18 11.35
CA THR A 159 14.99 11.31 11.06
C THR A 159 13.67 11.20 11.84
N GLU A 160 13.08 10.01 11.91
CA GLU A 160 11.87 9.75 12.72
C GLU A 160 12.15 9.97 14.20
N ARG A 161 13.35 9.59 14.68
CA ARG A 161 13.77 9.82 16.06
C ARG A 161 13.88 11.30 16.39
N LEU A 162 14.47 12.09 15.49
CA LEU A 162 14.63 13.53 15.72
C LEU A 162 13.27 14.25 15.73
N ARG A 163 12.37 13.92 14.79
CA ARG A 163 11.00 14.45 14.78
C ARG A 163 10.27 14.11 16.08
N PHE A 164 10.35 12.86 16.50
CA PHE A 164 9.74 12.39 17.72
C PHE A 164 10.30 13.14 18.96
N LEU A 165 11.62 13.33 19.06
CA LEU A 165 12.24 14.06 20.16
C LEU A 165 11.78 15.54 20.21
N LEU A 166 11.59 16.17 19.06
CA LEU A 166 11.06 17.55 18.99
C LEU A 166 9.59 17.61 19.43
N ASP A 167 8.75 16.65 18.98
CA ASP A 167 7.34 16.56 19.40
C ASP A 167 7.23 16.32 20.92
N LEU A 168 8.07 15.44 21.46
CA LEU A 168 8.17 15.19 22.90
C LEU A 168 8.62 16.45 23.65
N ALA A 169 9.66 17.14 23.18
CA ALA A 169 10.16 18.35 23.80
C ALA A 169 9.10 19.46 23.83
N ILE A 170 8.31 19.61 22.77
CA ILE A 170 7.18 20.54 22.71
C ILE A 170 6.16 20.24 23.81
N ILE A 171 5.73 18.99 23.95
CA ILE A 171 4.77 18.56 24.97
C ILE A 171 5.35 18.80 26.38
N MET A 172 6.60 18.39 26.58
CA MET A 172 7.27 18.50 27.88
C MET A 172 7.48 19.94 28.33
N VAL A 173 7.89 20.82 27.40
CA VAL A 173 8.07 22.27 27.73
C VAL A 173 6.72 22.91 28.05
N THR A 174 5.67 22.56 27.31
CA THR A 174 4.32 23.09 27.60
C THR A 174 3.83 22.63 28.97
N ALA A 175 3.98 21.34 29.30
CA ALA A 175 3.63 20.82 30.61
C ALA A 175 4.49 21.47 31.72
N TRP A 176 5.79 21.64 31.49
CA TRP A 176 6.68 22.36 32.39
C TRP A 176 6.21 23.80 32.66
N MET A 177 5.81 24.54 31.61
CA MET A 177 5.31 25.93 31.79
C MET A 177 4.11 25.97 32.73
N ALA A 178 3.16 25.02 32.55
CA ALA A 178 1.98 24.94 33.41
C ALA A 178 2.35 24.57 34.86
N ILE A 179 3.14 23.53 35.05
CA ILE A 179 3.58 23.05 36.37
C ILE A 179 4.43 24.09 37.06
N TRP A 180 5.33 24.76 36.34
CA TRP A 180 6.13 25.85 36.87
C TRP A 180 5.28 27.01 37.42
N PHE A 181 4.32 27.44 36.62
CA PHE A 181 3.49 28.62 36.97
C PHE A 181 2.51 28.32 38.11
N PHE A 182 1.80 27.18 38.05
CA PHE A 182 0.74 26.89 38.99
C PHE A 182 1.22 26.20 40.28
N ILE A 183 2.37 25.51 40.24
CA ILE A 183 2.80 24.65 41.36
C ILE A 183 4.21 25.00 41.85
N ILE A 184 5.26 24.87 41.00
CA ILE A 184 6.64 24.97 41.48
C ILE A 184 6.95 26.37 42.04
N SER A 185 6.60 27.42 41.30
CA SER A 185 6.90 28.78 41.72
C SER A 185 6.14 29.21 42.98
N PRO A 186 4.82 28.95 43.15
CA PRO A 186 4.10 29.18 44.38
C PRO A 186 4.64 28.37 45.57
N THR A 187 4.92 27.08 45.36
CA THR A 187 5.49 26.20 46.40
C THR A 187 6.85 26.69 46.87
N ALA A 188 7.73 27.08 45.92
CA ALA A 188 9.04 27.62 46.27
C ALA A 188 8.96 28.92 47.07
N ALA A 189 7.92 29.72 46.86
CA ALA A 189 7.69 30.96 47.64
C ALA A 189 7.16 30.68 49.04
N GLN A 190 6.45 29.59 49.28
CA GLN A 190 5.85 29.22 50.56
C GLN A 190 6.89 28.68 51.56
N TYR A 191 7.89 27.95 51.07
CA TYR A 191 8.93 27.32 51.92
C TYR A 191 10.22 28.15 51.98
N GLU A 192 10.15 29.46 52.29
CA GLU A 192 11.31 30.36 52.27
C GLU A 192 12.46 29.93 53.20
N ASN A 193 12.22 29.12 54.24
CA ASN A 193 13.19 28.79 55.30
C ASN A 193 13.73 27.34 55.25
N GLY A 194 13.23 26.45 54.35
CA GLY A 194 13.63 25.06 54.28
C GLY A 194 14.11 24.65 52.89
N ARG A 195 15.42 24.58 52.63
CA ARG A 195 15.97 24.13 51.34
C ARG A 195 15.57 22.71 50.97
N LEU A 196 15.40 21.83 51.96
CA LEU A 196 15.05 20.42 51.73
C LEU A 196 13.60 20.31 51.29
N ASP A 197 12.69 21.04 51.96
CA ASP A 197 11.25 21.02 51.65
C ASP A 197 10.96 21.54 50.25
N GLN A 198 11.67 22.61 49.85
CA GLN A 198 11.59 23.17 48.49
C GLN A 198 12.05 22.16 47.43
N ILE A 199 13.18 21.46 47.67
CA ILE A 199 13.73 20.46 46.75
C ILE A 199 12.78 19.28 46.62
N LEU A 200 12.27 18.74 47.72
CA LEU A 200 11.34 17.63 47.75
C LEU A 200 10.02 17.98 47.03
N ALA A 201 9.42 19.13 47.39
CA ALA A 201 8.18 19.60 46.77
C ALA A 201 8.30 19.83 45.26
N ALA A 202 9.47 20.27 44.76
CA ALA A 202 9.75 20.38 43.32
C ALA A 202 10.07 19.05 42.66
N ALA A 203 10.57 18.05 43.39
CA ALA A 203 10.96 16.76 42.83
C ALA A 203 9.77 15.96 42.31
N TYR A 204 8.59 16.05 42.92
CA TYR A 204 7.37 15.37 42.51
C TYR A 204 6.91 15.80 41.12
N PRO A 205 6.61 17.09 40.85
CA PRO A 205 6.20 17.53 39.53
C PRO A 205 7.25 17.29 38.43
N VAL A 206 8.54 17.37 38.77
CA VAL A 206 9.63 17.07 37.86
C VAL A 206 9.66 15.56 37.53
N GLY A 207 9.50 14.71 38.53
CA GLY A 207 9.41 13.26 38.36
C GLY A 207 8.23 12.85 37.46
N ASP A 208 7.07 13.44 37.71
CA ASP A 208 5.86 13.27 36.91
C ASP A 208 6.09 13.59 35.43
N LEU A 209 6.72 14.71 35.17
CA LEU A 209 7.06 15.16 33.84
C LEU A 209 8.00 14.17 33.14
N VAL A 210 9.03 13.70 33.83
CA VAL A 210 9.99 12.73 33.28
C VAL A 210 9.32 11.41 32.94
N ILE A 211 8.43 10.88 33.80
CA ILE A 211 7.69 9.65 33.52
C ILE A 211 6.73 9.82 32.35
N LEU A 212 5.97 10.91 32.29
CA LEU A 212 5.12 11.21 31.15
C LEU A 212 5.91 11.23 29.84
N GLY A 213 7.09 11.83 29.83
CA GLY A 213 7.99 11.79 28.67
C GLY A 213 8.45 10.38 28.30
N GLY A 214 8.76 9.57 29.31
CA GLY A 214 9.16 8.17 29.13
C GLY A 214 8.06 7.34 28.47
N ILE A 215 6.82 7.47 28.95
CA ILE A 215 5.69 6.68 28.42
C ILE A 215 5.28 7.14 27.01
N PHE A 216 5.30 8.45 26.74
CA PHE A 216 5.12 8.95 25.37
C PHE A 216 6.16 8.34 24.43
N THR A 217 7.43 8.29 24.86
CA THR A 217 8.50 7.66 24.08
C THR A 217 8.17 6.22 23.71
N LEU A 218 7.60 5.45 24.62
CA LEU A 218 7.28 4.03 24.36
C LEU A 218 6.03 3.84 23.49
N LEU A 219 4.99 4.64 23.69
CA LEU A 219 3.78 4.59 22.89
C LEU A 219 4.07 4.80 21.40
N PHE A 220 4.98 5.72 21.10
CA PHE A 220 5.39 6.01 19.72
C PHE A 220 6.33 4.94 19.14
N ARG A 221 7.11 4.27 19.98
CA ARG A 221 8.09 3.25 19.54
C ARG A 221 7.51 1.83 19.43
N SER A 222 6.33 1.59 19.95
CA SER A 222 5.73 0.25 19.93
C SER A 222 4.89 0.01 18.67
N ASN A 223 5.31 -0.96 17.85
CA ASN A 223 4.56 -1.41 16.68
C ASN A 223 3.65 -2.63 16.96
N ASN A 224 3.73 -3.19 18.17
CA ASN A 224 2.94 -4.34 18.58
C ASN A 224 1.64 -3.88 19.26
N ASN A 225 0.48 -4.21 18.70
CA ASN A 225 -0.83 -3.83 19.22
C ASN A 225 -1.09 -4.31 20.66
N THR A 226 -0.51 -5.45 21.06
CA THR A 226 -0.63 -5.96 22.42
C THR A 226 0.15 -5.10 23.40
N VAL A 227 1.40 -4.76 23.05
CA VAL A 227 2.24 -3.86 23.87
C VAL A 227 1.62 -2.47 23.94
N ARG A 228 1.08 -1.93 22.84
CA ARG A 228 0.37 -0.65 22.83
C ARG A 228 -0.83 -0.63 23.78
N SER A 229 -1.66 -1.67 23.78
CA SER A 229 -2.85 -1.72 24.65
C SER A 229 -2.47 -1.81 26.13
N MET A 230 -1.39 -2.50 26.49
CA MET A 230 -0.83 -2.54 27.82
C MET A 230 -0.26 -1.17 28.22
N LEU A 231 0.53 -0.54 27.34
CA LEU A 231 1.10 0.79 27.56
C LEU A 231 0.03 1.87 27.78
N LEU A 232 -1.11 1.77 27.07
CA LEU A 232 -2.22 2.71 27.29
C LEU A 232 -2.85 2.54 28.67
N LEU A 233 -3.05 1.30 29.15
CA LEU A 233 -3.55 1.09 30.51
C LEU A 233 -2.55 1.62 31.53
N TYR A 234 -1.25 1.37 31.34
CA TYR A 234 -0.20 1.89 32.23
C TYR A 234 -0.12 3.42 32.19
N LEU A 235 -0.25 4.02 30.99
CA LEU A 235 -0.35 5.49 30.83
C LEU A 235 -1.55 6.06 31.58
N THR A 236 -2.73 5.42 31.47
CA THR A 236 -3.92 5.88 32.19
C THR A 236 -3.65 5.89 33.68
N GLY A 237 -3.00 4.85 34.22
CA GLY A 237 -2.58 4.83 35.61
C GLY A 237 -1.62 5.95 35.96
N LEU A 238 -0.60 6.21 35.13
CA LEU A 238 0.34 7.30 35.37
C LEU A 238 -0.31 8.68 35.30
N VAL A 239 -1.21 8.92 34.34
CA VAL A 239 -1.95 10.18 34.24
C VAL A 239 -2.81 10.42 35.49
N LEU A 240 -3.44 9.36 36.02
CA LEU A 240 -4.20 9.45 37.26
C LEU A 240 -3.28 9.74 38.46
N ASN A 241 -2.09 9.09 38.51
CA ASN A 241 -1.10 9.37 39.56
C ASN A 241 -0.67 10.83 39.53
N VAL A 242 -0.23 11.31 38.35
CA VAL A 242 0.19 12.72 38.16
C VAL A 242 -0.95 13.71 38.51
N ALA A 243 -2.18 13.39 38.12
CA ALA A 243 -3.33 14.21 38.45
C ALA A 243 -3.55 14.29 39.99
N GLY A 244 -3.35 13.19 40.69
CA GLY A 244 -3.38 13.15 42.16
C GLY A 244 -2.28 13.97 42.77
N ASP A 245 -1.05 13.81 42.31
CA ASP A 245 0.13 14.54 42.81
C ASP A 245 -0.01 16.08 42.61
N LEU A 246 -0.50 16.49 41.42
CA LEU A 246 -0.75 17.92 41.14
C LEU A 246 -1.90 18.49 41.99
N ALA A 247 -2.99 17.70 42.17
CA ALA A 247 -4.11 18.12 42.99
C ALA A 247 -3.71 18.21 44.47
N TYR A 248 -2.92 17.27 44.96
CA TYR A 248 -2.34 17.31 46.31
C TYR A 248 -1.45 18.52 46.48
N ALA A 249 -0.51 18.78 45.56
CA ALA A 249 0.37 19.94 45.64
C ALA A 249 -0.42 21.25 45.68
N TYR A 250 -1.45 21.41 44.85
CA TYR A 250 -2.31 22.61 44.83
C TYR A 250 -3.10 22.80 46.12
N THR A 251 -3.77 21.75 46.61
CA THR A 251 -4.61 21.85 47.82
C THR A 251 -3.78 21.94 49.10
N SER A 252 -2.58 21.38 49.11
CA SER A 252 -1.63 21.56 50.21
C SER A 252 -1.14 22.99 50.28
N LEU A 253 -0.92 23.69 49.15
CA LEU A 253 -0.62 25.11 49.07
C LEU A 253 -1.75 25.98 49.66
N GLU A 254 -3.02 25.60 49.37
CA GLU A 254 -4.18 26.32 49.90
C GLU A 254 -4.51 25.93 51.35
N GLY A 255 -3.86 24.92 51.93
CA GLY A 255 -4.16 24.41 53.27
C GLY A 255 -5.54 23.70 53.33
N THR A 256 -6.06 23.24 52.19
CA THR A 256 -7.41 22.64 52.05
C THR A 256 -7.37 21.12 51.87
N TYR A 257 -6.18 20.51 51.84
CA TYR A 257 -6.05 19.05 51.71
C TYR A 257 -6.57 18.36 52.98
N VAL A 258 -7.38 17.32 52.75
CA VAL A 258 -7.89 16.40 53.78
C VAL A 258 -7.68 14.97 53.28
N SER A 259 -6.97 14.16 54.09
CA SER A 259 -6.77 12.73 53.81
C SER A 259 -8.12 12.00 53.71
N GLY A 260 -8.29 11.10 52.73
CA GLY A 260 -9.54 10.45 52.43
C GLY A 260 -10.47 11.24 51.50
N GLY A 261 -9.98 12.35 50.95
CA GLY A 261 -10.73 13.17 50.01
C GLY A 261 -10.93 12.52 48.62
N TRP A 262 -11.69 13.18 47.74
CA TRP A 262 -11.96 12.70 46.38
C TRP A 262 -10.69 12.60 45.53
N MET A 263 -9.63 13.29 45.84
CA MET A 263 -8.36 13.30 45.11
C MET A 263 -7.62 12.00 45.31
N ASP A 264 -7.73 11.39 46.46
CA ASP A 264 -7.07 10.16 46.84
C ASP A 264 -7.55 8.97 46.00
N ILE A 265 -8.76 9.08 45.40
CA ILE A 265 -9.30 8.12 44.44
C ILE A 265 -8.40 7.97 43.21
N SER A 266 -7.68 9.03 42.83
CA SER A 266 -6.79 9.00 41.65
C SER A 266 -5.63 8.04 41.81
N TRP A 267 -5.01 7.96 42.98
CA TRP A 267 -3.89 7.09 43.29
C TRP A 267 -4.32 5.61 43.38
N ILE A 268 -5.45 5.31 44.04
CA ILE A 268 -6.02 3.95 44.05
C ILE A 268 -6.34 3.47 42.64
N LEU A 269 -6.94 4.32 41.81
CA LEU A 269 -7.21 3.99 40.40
C LEU A 269 -5.90 3.79 39.62
N ALA A 270 -4.85 4.58 39.88
CA ALA A 270 -3.55 4.40 39.23
C ALA A 270 -2.99 2.99 39.45
N TYR A 271 -2.96 2.51 40.71
CA TYR A 271 -2.52 1.15 41.01
C TYR A 271 -3.37 0.09 40.31
N TRP A 272 -4.68 0.28 40.24
CA TRP A 272 -5.56 -0.64 39.53
C TRP A 272 -5.25 -0.71 38.03
N PHE A 273 -4.99 0.44 37.40
CA PHE A 273 -4.59 0.48 36.00
C PHE A 273 -3.22 -0.14 35.76
N PHE A 274 -2.28 -0.04 36.69
CA PHE A 274 -1.00 -0.75 36.64
C PHE A 274 -1.21 -2.28 36.70
N ALA A 275 -2.11 -2.76 37.56
CA ALA A 275 -2.47 -4.17 37.61
C ALA A 275 -3.15 -4.63 36.33
N LEU A 276 -4.09 -3.85 35.77
CA LEU A 276 -4.74 -4.15 34.50
C LEU A 276 -3.75 -4.21 33.34
N ALA A 277 -2.76 -3.30 33.30
CA ALA A 277 -1.71 -3.30 32.30
C ALA A 277 -0.87 -4.59 32.38
N ALA A 278 -0.55 -5.03 33.59
CA ALA A 278 0.19 -6.26 33.84
C ALA A 278 -0.63 -7.49 33.38
N VAL A 279 -1.90 -7.61 33.78
CA VAL A 279 -2.76 -8.72 33.33
C VAL A 279 -2.92 -8.72 31.80
N ARG A 280 -3.04 -7.54 31.17
CA ARG A 280 -3.17 -7.41 29.72
C ARG A 280 -1.93 -7.92 28.97
N GLN A 281 -0.74 -7.77 29.56
CA GLN A 281 0.53 -8.22 28.96
C GLN A 281 0.58 -9.74 28.71
N GLU A 282 -0.05 -10.57 29.52
CA GLU A 282 -0.08 -12.02 29.34
C GLU A 282 -0.99 -12.48 28.19
N TYR A 283 -1.92 -11.63 27.76
CA TYR A 283 -2.95 -12.02 26.81
C TYR A 283 -2.62 -11.52 25.39
N VAL A 284 -2.01 -12.40 24.58
CA VAL A 284 -1.49 -12.10 23.23
C VAL A 284 -2.57 -12.01 22.14
N LYS A 285 -3.85 -12.35 22.41
CA LYS A 285 -4.89 -12.32 21.37
C LYS A 285 -5.26 -10.90 20.94
N GLU A 286 -5.19 -10.67 19.63
CA GLU A 286 -5.67 -9.42 18.99
C GLU A 286 -7.16 -9.21 19.33
N SER A 287 -7.46 -8.10 19.97
CA SER A 287 -8.83 -7.67 20.24
C SER A 287 -9.21 -6.48 19.34
N ARG A 288 -10.52 -6.30 19.09
CA ARG A 288 -11.04 -5.09 18.42
C ARG A 288 -10.58 -3.80 19.11
N LEU A 289 -10.46 -3.82 20.43
CA LEU A 289 -9.90 -2.72 21.23
C LEU A 289 -8.46 -2.38 20.81
N ALA A 290 -7.60 -3.36 20.51
CA ALA A 290 -6.24 -3.11 20.09
C ALA A 290 -6.14 -2.37 18.74
N LYS A 291 -7.08 -2.59 17.82
CA LYS A 291 -7.16 -1.85 16.55
C LYS A 291 -7.65 -0.41 16.77
N LEU A 292 -8.67 -0.24 17.58
CA LEU A 292 -9.22 1.08 17.91
C LEU A 292 -8.18 1.95 18.65
N THR A 293 -7.44 1.35 19.58
CA THR A 293 -6.37 2.05 20.32
C THR A 293 -5.20 2.42 19.42
N ALA A 294 -4.85 1.59 18.43
CA ALA A 294 -3.81 1.93 17.44
C ALA A 294 -4.21 3.15 16.59
N GLU A 295 -5.47 3.25 16.21
CA GLU A 295 -6.01 4.39 15.45
C GLU A 295 -6.02 5.67 16.29
N ILE A 296 -6.46 5.60 17.56
CA ILE A 296 -6.43 6.72 18.50
C ILE A 296 -4.98 7.21 18.70
N ILE A 297 -4.03 6.30 18.94
CA ILE A 297 -2.62 6.68 19.10
C ILE A 297 -2.10 7.35 17.83
N ASN A 298 -2.35 6.79 16.65
CA ASN A 298 -1.87 7.40 15.41
C ASN A 298 -2.45 8.80 15.17
N ARG A 299 -3.69 9.06 15.55
CA ARG A 299 -4.27 10.42 15.51
C ARG A 299 -3.70 11.33 16.60
N SER A 300 -3.49 10.80 17.80
CA SER A 300 -2.94 11.58 18.93
C SER A 300 -1.51 12.04 18.67
N THR A 301 -0.72 11.32 17.90
CA THR A 301 0.65 11.72 17.51
C THR A 301 0.69 13.03 16.74
N LEU A 302 -0.35 13.33 15.98
CA LEU A 302 -0.47 14.57 15.23
C LEU A 302 -1.10 15.70 16.08
N ILE A 303 -2.10 15.35 16.89
CA ILE A 303 -2.93 16.32 17.62
C ILE A 303 -2.22 16.82 18.87
N LEU A 304 -1.56 15.94 19.63
CA LEU A 304 -0.95 16.30 20.93
C LEU A 304 0.11 17.41 20.83
N PRO A 305 1.09 17.38 19.91
CA PRO A 305 2.05 18.47 19.77
C PRO A 305 1.39 19.79 19.37
N LEU A 306 0.36 19.74 18.50
CA LEU A 306 -0.38 20.94 18.09
C LEU A 306 -1.20 21.52 19.26
N ALA A 307 -1.87 20.67 20.02
CA ALA A 307 -2.59 21.09 21.23
C ALA A 307 -1.62 21.68 22.28
N ALA A 308 -0.46 21.05 22.47
CA ALA A 308 0.58 21.56 23.36
C ALA A 308 1.08 22.95 22.94
N ILE A 309 1.33 23.16 21.64
CA ILE A 309 1.69 24.48 21.10
C ILE A 309 0.60 25.53 21.43
N GLY A 310 -0.66 25.18 21.15
CA GLY A 310 -1.80 26.07 21.43
C GLY A 310 -1.93 26.42 22.91
N LEU A 311 -1.80 25.42 23.78
CA LEU A 311 -1.83 25.62 25.25
C LEU A 311 -0.64 26.44 25.75
N GLY A 312 0.58 26.18 25.26
CA GLY A 312 1.78 26.91 25.66
C GLY A 312 1.71 28.40 25.31
N TYR A 313 1.30 28.73 24.08
CA TYR A 313 1.12 30.14 23.71
C TYR A 313 -0.14 30.74 24.33
N GLY A 314 -1.21 29.98 24.54
CA GLY A 314 -2.38 30.42 25.30
C GLY A 314 -2.00 30.84 26.73
N MET A 315 -1.20 30.02 27.39
CA MET A 315 -0.67 30.33 28.71
C MET A 315 0.21 31.59 28.70
N LEU A 316 1.09 31.75 27.70
CA LEU A 316 1.91 32.95 27.56
C LEU A 316 1.03 34.22 27.43
N ILE A 317 -0.05 34.16 26.64
CA ILE A 317 -0.98 35.27 26.47
C ILE A 317 -1.67 35.62 27.79
N VAL A 318 -2.16 34.64 28.53
CA VAL A 318 -2.81 34.83 29.82
C VAL A 318 -1.85 35.47 30.84
N VAL A 319 -0.63 34.97 30.92
CA VAL A 319 0.41 35.46 31.82
C VAL A 319 0.85 36.87 31.44
N ALA A 320 1.05 37.17 30.16
CA ALA A 320 1.40 38.49 29.67
C ALA A 320 0.29 39.53 29.92
N GLY A 321 -0.98 39.13 29.85
CA GLY A 321 -2.15 39.99 30.11
C GLY A 321 -2.43 40.24 31.58
N SER A 322 -1.88 39.42 32.48
CA SER A 322 -2.18 39.51 33.95
C SER A 322 -1.38 40.56 34.70
N GLY A 323 -0.48 41.32 34.06
CA GLY A 323 0.28 42.41 34.69
C GLY A 323 1.34 41.99 35.73
N PHE A 324 1.63 40.67 35.85
CA PHE A 324 2.62 40.11 36.81
C PHE A 324 4.07 40.28 36.36
N ALA A 325 4.43 41.36 35.65
CA ALA A 325 5.81 41.61 35.23
C ALA A 325 6.74 41.73 36.44
N GLY A 326 7.68 40.80 36.58
CA GLY A 326 8.70 40.80 37.65
C GLY A 326 8.70 39.59 38.60
N ASN A 327 7.71 38.70 38.52
CA ASN A 327 7.64 37.48 39.32
C ASN A 327 8.42 36.31 38.66
N THR A 328 9.11 35.50 39.46
CA THR A 328 9.85 34.30 39.03
C THR A 328 8.96 33.30 38.27
N ALA A 329 7.66 33.22 38.62
CA ALA A 329 6.66 32.42 37.91
C ALA A 329 6.56 32.83 36.44
N VAL A 330 6.48 34.13 36.18
CA VAL A 330 6.35 34.72 34.85
C VAL A 330 7.61 34.49 34.00
N GLN A 331 8.79 34.64 34.61
CA GLN A 331 10.06 34.41 33.92
C GLN A 331 10.19 32.98 33.41
N GLY A 332 9.77 31.96 34.17
CA GLY A 332 9.77 30.57 33.74
C GLY A 332 8.86 30.33 32.54
N VAL A 333 7.68 30.98 32.48
CA VAL A 333 6.78 30.88 31.34
C VAL A 333 7.38 31.51 30.06
N PHE A 334 8.03 32.66 30.17
CA PHE A 334 8.70 33.31 29.03
C PHE A 334 9.88 32.50 28.51
N ILE A 335 10.70 31.92 29.40
CA ILE A 335 11.78 31.00 29.00
C ILE A 335 11.20 29.77 28.32
N GLY A 336 10.14 29.16 28.86
CA GLY A 336 9.46 28.05 28.28
C GLY A 336 8.88 28.36 26.89
N ALA A 337 8.27 29.54 26.72
CA ALA A 337 7.75 29.99 25.42
C ALA A 337 8.88 30.19 24.37
N GLY A 338 10.03 30.69 24.79
CA GLY A 338 11.21 30.77 23.92
C GLY A 338 11.71 29.40 23.47
N LEU A 339 11.83 28.45 24.39
CA LEU A 339 12.18 27.06 24.08
C LEU A 339 11.13 26.37 23.19
N LEU A 340 9.85 26.58 23.49
CA LEU A 340 8.74 26.06 22.67
C LEU A 340 8.85 26.55 21.23
N THR A 341 9.10 27.86 21.04
CA THR A 341 9.29 28.45 19.71
C THR A 341 10.47 27.80 18.98
N LEU A 342 11.60 27.62 19.66
CA LEU A 342 12.79 26.99 19.09
C LEU A 342 12.48 25.55 18.61
N PHE A 343 11.81 24.76 19.44
CA PHE A 343 11.46 23.39 19.06
C PHE A 343 10.42 23.32 17.94
N VAL A 344 9.45 24.23 17.92
CA VAL A 344 8.46 24.33 16.82
C VAL A 344 9.15 24.69 15.51
N VAL A 345 10.05 25.67 15.52
CA VAL A 345 10.82 26.05 14.32
C VAL A 345 11.71 24.90 13.85
N GLY A 346 12.41 24.23 14.77
CA GLY A 346 13.20 23.03 14.44
C GLY A 346 12.36 21.91 13.84
N ARG A 347 11.18 21.66 14.37
CA ARG A 347 10.23 20.66 13.84
C ARG A 347 9.74 21.03 12.44
N GLN A 348 9.42 22.30 12.21
CA GLN A 348 8.98 22.78 10.89
C GLN A 348 10.11 22.68 9.86
N ALA A 349 11.33 23.07 10.21
CA ALA A 349 12.50 22.93 9.34
C ALA A 349 12.70 21.47 8.95
N LEU A 350 12.64 20.53 9.91
CA LEU A 350 12.77 19.10 9.64
C LEU A 350 11.65 18.60 8.72
N ALA A 351 10.41 19.04 8.92
CA ALA A 351 9.29 18.66 8.08
C ALA A 351 9.45 19.17 6.63
N LEU A 352 9.99 20.36 6.45
CA LEU A 352 10.30 20.92 5.13
C LEU A 352 11.41 20.13 4.42
N PHE A 353 12.48 19.78 5.13
CA PHE A 353 13.57 18.95 4.57
C PHE A 353 13.06 17.57 4.15
N ASP A 354 12.26 16.90 5.00
CA ASP A 354 11.67 15.60 4.66
C ASP A 354 10.75 15.70 3.44
N ASN A 355 9.94 16.76 3.35
CA ASN A 355 9.03 16.97 2.22
C ASN A 355 9.81 17.22 0.92
N GLN A 356 10.87 18.05 0.95
CA GLN A 356 11.72 18.28 -0.21
C GLN A 356 12.40 16.99 -0.68
N ARG A 357 12.92 16.18 0.25
CA ARG A 357 13.53 14.88 -0.05
C ARG A 357 12.53 13.91 -0.68
N LEU A 358 11.34 13.77 -0.08
CA LEU A 358 10.29 12.89 -0.59
C LEU A 358 9.80 13.32 -1.98
N ASN A 359 9.66 14.63 -2.21
CA ASN A 359 9.33 15.17 -3.53
C ASN A 359 10.43 14.86 -4.56
N GLY A 360 11.69 14.93 -4.17
CA GLY A 360 12.82 14.55 -5.02
C GLY A 360 12.79 13.05 -5.38
N GLU A 361 12.59 12.16 -4.41
CA GLU A 361 12.45 10.72 -4.62
C GLU A 361 11.22 10.40 -5.52
N LEU A 362 10.08 11.06 -5.28
CA LEU A 362 8.87 10.90 -6.09
C LEU A 362 9.10 11.31 -7.54
N ASN A 363 9.74 12.47 -7.77
CA ASN A 363 10.05 12.94 -9.13
C ASN A 363 10.98 11.97 -9.88
N GLN A 364 11.97 11.38 -9.20
CA GLN A 364 12.82 10.36 -9.80
C GLN A 364 12.02 9.11 -10.22
N HIS A 365 11.10 8.66 -9.38
CA HIS A 365 10.24 7.52 -9.72
C HIS A 365 9.29 7.83 -10.89
N ILE A 366 8.76 9.05 -10.97
CA ILE A 366 7.91 9.49 -12.09
C ILE A 366 8.72 9.44 -13.40
N ILE A 367 9.95 9.97 -13.40
CA ILE A 367 10.82 9.94 -14.59
C ILE A 367 11.13 8.50 -15.01
N GLN A 368 11.46 7.61 -14.07
CA GLN A 368 11.72 6.20 -14.35
C GLN A 368 10.48 5.48 -14.92
N LEU A 369 9.30 5.79 -14.40
CA LEU A 369 8.05 5.22 -14.88
C LEU A 369 7.74 5.68 -16.31
N ASP A 370 7.94 6.96 -16.60
CA ASP A 370 7.75 7.54 -17.93
C ASP A 370 8.70 6.94 -18.97
N GLN A 371 9.97 6.77 -18.61
CA GLN A 371 10.95 6.08 -19.46
C GLN A 371 10.57 4.62 -19.73
N ALA A 372 10.15 3.88 -18.69
CA ALA A 372 9.73 2.50 -18.85
C ALA A 372 8.48 2.39 -19.73
N TYR A 373 7.51 3.29 -19.56
CA TYR A 373 6.30 3.35 -20.38
C TYR A 373 6.61 3.68 -21.85
N SER A 374 7.52 4.61 -22.10
CA SER A 374 7.97 4.96 -23.45
C SER A 374 8.66 3.79 -24.14
N MET A 375 9.55 3.06 -23.44
CA MET A 375 10.20 1.85 -23.96
C MET A 375 9.18 0.75 -24.28
N LEU A 376 8.22 0.52 -23.39
CA LEU A 376 7.17 -0.48 -23.59
C LEU A 376 6.31 -0.18 -24.83
N ASN A 377 5.93 1.08 -25.01
CA ASN A 377 5.18 1.50 -26.21
C ASN A 377 5.99 1.28 -27.50
N THR A 378 7.26 1.63 -27.48
CA THR A 378 8.15 1.43 -28.65
C THR A 378 8.27 -0.05 -29.01
N GLU A 379 8.46 -0.92 -28.02
CA GLU A 379 8.53 -2.36 -28.25
C GLU A 379 7.18 -2.95 -28.69
N ARG A 380 6.08 -2.47 -28.12
CA ARG A 380 4.74 -2.86 -28.57
C ARG A 380 4.51 -2.52 -30.03
N ASP A 381 4.82 -1.26 -30.43
CA ASP A 381 4.63 -0.80 -31.79
C ASP A 381 5.55 -1.55 -32.79
N ARG A 382 6.74 -1.92 -32.35
CA ARG A 382 7.66 -2.77 -33.13
C ARG A 382 7.09 -4.19 -33.30
N ALA A 383 6.61 -4.79 -32.23
CA ALA A 383 6.01 -6.12 -32.27
C ALA A 383 4.75 -6.14 -33.17
N GLU A 384 3.95 -5.06 -33.13
CA GLU A 384 2.76 -4.93 -33.97
C GLU A 384 3.13 -4.81 -35.45
N ARG A 385 4.10 -3.98 -35.80
CA ARG A 385 4.61 -3.90 -37.19
C ARG A 385 5.14 -5.23 -37.69
N LEU A 386 5.89 -5.98 -36.86
CA LEU A 386 6.38 -7.30 -37.23
C LEU A 386 5.25 -8.30 -37.48
N LEU A 387 4.17 -8.24 -36.71
CA LEU A 387 3.00 -9.09 -36.88
C LEU A 387 2.25 -8.76 -38.20
N LEU A 388 2.09 -7.48 -38.49
CA LEU A 388 1.44 -7.01 -39.74
C LEU A 388 2.25 -7.32 -41.01
N ASN A 389 3.57 -7.52 -40.89
CA ASN A 389 4.39 -7.99 -42.00
C ASN A 389 4.13 -9.46 -42.38
N VAL A 390 3.48 -10.22 -41.50
CA VAL A 390 3.25 -11.65 -41.68
C VAL A 390 1.77 -11.98 -41.91
N LEU A 391 0.86 -11.17 -41.36
CA LEU A 391 -0.59 -11.44 -41.39
C LEU A 391 -1.34 -10.20 -41.85
N PRO A 392 -2.44 -10.33 -42.59
CA PRO A 392 -3.37 -9.23 -42.86
C PRO A 392 -3.90 -8.63 -41.55
N GLU A 393 -4.16 -7.30 -41.55
CA GLU A 393 -4.52 -6.55 -40.35
C GLU A 393 -5.75 -7.12 -39.63
N GLU A 394 -6.80 -7.49 -40.38
CA GLU A 394 -8.03 -8.08 -39.81
C GLU A 394 -7.73 -9.40 -39.10
N VAL A 395 -6.88 -10.24 -39.69
CA VAL A 395 -6.45 -11.51 -39.13
C VAL A 395 -5.60 -11.31 -37.88
N ALA A 396 -4.66 -10.39 -37.93
CA ALA A 396 -3.81 -10.03 -36.80
C ALA A 396 -4.65 -9.53 -35.61
N ASN A 397 -5.66 -8.69 -35.86
CA ASN A 397 -6.56 -8.17 -34.83
C ASN A 397 -7.42 -9.30 -34.19
N ARG A 398 -7.94 -10.22 -34.96
CA ARG A 398 -8.70 -11.38 -34.46
C ARG A 398 -7.84 -12.31 -33.60
N LEU A 399 -6.58 -12.53 -33.97
CA LEU A 399 -5.62 -13.29 -33.16
C LEU A 399 -5.27 -12.59 -31.85
N LYS A 400 -5.07 -11.28 -31.86
CA LYS A 400 -4.84 -10.48 -30.65
C LYS A 400 -6.01 -10.58 -29.65
N HIS A 401 -7.24 -10.71 -30.16
CA HIS A 401 -8.43 -10.89 -29.32
C HIS A 401 -8.68 -12.36 -28.93
N GLY A 402 -7.70 -13.25 -29.18
CA GLY A 402 -7.74 -14.64 -28.71
C GLY A 402 -8.58 -15.61 -29.57
N GLN A 403 -8.94 -15.23 -30.81
CA GLN A 403 -9.65 -16.11 -31.69
C GLN A 403 -8.71 -17.21 -32.25
N ALA A 404 -8.84 -18.42 -31.75
CA ALA A 404 -7.91 -19.53 -32.05
C ALA A 404 -8.06 -20.11 -33.45
N THR A 405 -9.22 -19.98 -34.08
CA THR A 405 -9.49 -20.51 -35.45
C THR A 405 -10.02 -19.37 -36.30
N ILE A 406 -9.33 -19.09 -37.40
CA ILE A 406 -9.71 -18.09 -38.38
C ILE A 406 -9.86 -18.82 -39.72
N ALA A 407 -11.08 -18.87 -40.26
CA ALA A 407 -11.41 -19.43 -41.52
C ALA A 407 -12.60 -18.67 -42.13
N ASP A 408 -12.37 -18.01 -43.24
CA ASP A 408 -13.35 -17.17 -43.90
C ASP A 408 -13.58 -17.68 -45.34
N SER A 409 -14.84 -17.74 -45.75
CA SER A 409 -15.24 -18.21 -47.10
C SER A 409 -15.51 -17.01 -47.99
N PHE A 410 -14.90 -17.02 -49.14
CA PHE A 410 -15.07 -16.01 -50.20
C PHE A 410 -15.64 -16.68 -51.43
N SER A 411 -16.71 -16.16 -51.98
CA SER A 411 -17.42 -16.76 -53.11
C SER A 411 -16.80 -16.45 -54.47
N ASP A 412 -16.04 -15.37 -54.54
CA ASP A 412 -15.52 -14.85 -55.81
C ASP A 412 -14.13 -14.22 -55.63
N VAL A 413 -13.09 -15.02 -55.83
CA VAL A 413 -11.69 -14.62 -55.68
C VAL A 413 -10.94 -15.06 -56.94
N THR A 414 -10.14 -14.15 -57.49
CA THR A 414 -9.20 -14.49 -58.54
C THR A 414 -7.86 -14.89 -57.92
N VAL A 415 -7.39 -16.08 -58.24
CA VAL A 415 -6.11 -16.61 -57.79
C VAL A 415 -5.14 -16.62 -58.96
N LEU A 416 -3.96 -16.04 -58.74
CA LEU A 416 -2.86 -15.99 -59.69
C LEU A 416 -1.64 -16.73 -59.11
N PHE A 417 -1.11 -17.68 -59.86
CA PHE A 417 0.19 -18.29 -59.65
C PHE A 417 1.14 -17.85 -60.75
N ALA A 418 2.35 -17.48 -60.40
CA ALA A 418 3.43 -17.12 -61.31
C ALA A 418 4.71 -17.87 -60.92
N ASP A 419 5.32 -18.57 -61.85
CA ASP A 419 6.50 -19.40 -61.61
C ASP A 419 7.61 -19.07 -62.61
N ILE A 420 8.86 -19.08 -62.18
CA ILE A 420 10.01 -18.74 -63.01
C ILE A 420 10.37 -19.95 -63.87
N VAL A 421 10.37 -19.77 -65.19
CA VAL A 421 10.65 -20.85 -66.13
C VAL A 421 12.12 -21.30 -65.99
N ASP A 422 12.33 -22.62 -66.02
CA ASP A 422 13.66 -23.26 -65.93
C ASP A 422 14.49 -22.89 -64.71
N PHE A 423 13.83 -22.47 -63.59
CA PHE A 423 14.48 -22.06 -62.35
C PHE A 423 15.45 -23.10 -61.80
N THR A 424 15.10 -24.39 -61.83
CA THR A 424 15.99 -25.47 -61.36
C THR A 424 17.32 -25.47 -62.14
N SER A 425 17.30 -25.24 -63.42
CA SER A 425 18.51 -25.16 -64.25
C SER A 425 19.28 -23.86 -64.00
N LEU A 426 18.57 -22.75 -63.71
CA LEU A 426 19.17 -21.47 -63.40
C LEU A 426 19.83 -21.53 -62.02
N SER A 427 19.20 -22.06 -61.01
CA SER A 427 19.70 -22.17 -59.63
C SER A 427 20.95 -23.05 -59.54
N ALA A 428 21.13 -24.00 -60.46
CA ALA A 428 22.36 -24.81 -60.53
C ALA A 428 23.58 -24.07 -61.14
N ARG A 429 23.35 -22.90 -61.77
CA ARG A 429 24.42 -22.15 -62.49
C ARG A 429 24.90 -20.92 -61.78
N ILE A 430 24.19 -20.43 -60.76
CA ILE A 430 24.51 -19.20 -60.04
C ILE A 430 24.77 -19.50 -58.55
N SER A 431 25.50 -18.60 -57.85
CA SER A 431 25.76 -18.77 -56.42
C SER A 431 24.46 -18.64 -55.60
N PRO A 432 24.37 -19.25 -54.41
CA PRO A 432 23.23 -19.09 -53.52
C PRO A 432 22.90 -17.63 -53.23
N GLU A 433 23.87 -16.76 -53.07
CA GLU A 433 23.73 -15.34 -52.80
C GLU A 433 23.12 -14.60 -54.01
N GLN A 434 23.61 -14.91 -55.23
CA GLN A 434 23.08 -14.37 -56.47
C GLN A 434 21.65 -14.82 -56.69
N LEU A 435 21.36 -16.09 -56.36
CA LEU A 435 20.01 -16.64 -56.45
C LEU A 435 19.01 -15.89 -55.55
N VAL A 436 19.35 -15.75 -54.29
CA VAL A 436 18.50 -15.02 -53.32
C VAL A 436 18.34 -13.56 -53.71
N THR A 437 19.41 -12.90 -54.17
CA THR A 437 19.36 -11.51 -54.65
C THR A 437 18.43 -11.36 -55.85
N MET A 438 18.52 -12.23 -56.82
CA MET A 438 17.64 -12.27 -57.99
C MET A 438 16.18 -12.51 -57.60
N LEU A 439 15.89 -13.52 -56.76
CA LEU A 439 14.54 -13.77 -56.26
C LEU A 439 13.96 -12.57 -55.52
N ASN A 440 14.77 -11.92 -54.69
CA ASN A 440 14.37 -10.68 -53.99
C ASN A 440 14.01 -9.56 -54.97
N GLN A 441 14.80 -9.38 -56.04
CA GLN A 441 14.50 -8.37 -57.08
C GLN A 441 13.18 -8.71 -57.79
N VAL A 442 12.97 -9.94 -58.21
CA VAL A 442 11.75 -10.39 -58.88
C VAL A 442 10.54 -10.24 -57.97
N PHE A 443 10.61 -10.79 -56.74
CA PHE A 443 9.45 -10.78 -55.85
C PHE A 443 9.15 -9.40 -55.32
N SER A 444 10.18 -8.53 -55.07
CA SER A 444 9.94 -7.13 -54.72
C SER A 444 9.24 -6.36 -55.83
N ALA A 445 9.58 -6.61 -57.11
CA ALA A 445 8.86 -6.04 -58.25
C ALA A 445 7.40 -6.54 -58.29
N PHE A 446 7.16 -7.83 -57.98
CA PHE A 446 5.80 -8.35 -57.92
C PHE A 446 5.00 -7.83 -56.73
N ASP A 447 5.66 -7.65 -55.55
CA ASP A 447 5.05 -7.03 -54.37
C ASP A 447 4.58 -5.61 -54.68
N GLN A 448 5.41 -4.78 -55.35
CA GLN A 448 5.01 -3.45 -55.81
C GLN A 448 3.83 -3.47 -56.79
N LEU A 449 3.76 -4.47 -57.67
CA LEU A 449 2.62 -4.61 -58.56
C LEU A 449 1.36 -5.08 -57.81
N ALA A 450 1.49 -5.95 -56.82
CA ALA A 450 0.37 -6.35 -55.97
C ALA A 450 -0.21 -5.15 -55.23
N GLU A 451 0.65 -4.30 -54.65
CA GLU A 451 0.24 -3.06 -54.00
C GLU A 451 -0.42 -2.08 -54.98
N LYS A 452 0.19 -1.87 -56.16
CA LYS A 452 -0.34 -1.00 -57.24
C LYS A 452 -1.78 -1.38 -57.66
N TYR A 453 -2.05 -2.66 -57.77
CA TYR A 453 -3.34 -3.18 -58.21
C TYR A 453 -4.29 -3.58 -57.11
N GLY A 454 -3.90 -3.42 -55.83
CA GLY A 454 -4.71 -3.76 -54.68
C GLY A 454 -4.94 -5.28 -54.48
N LEU A 455 -3.99 -6.11 -54.94
CA LEU A 455 -4.02 -7.55 -54.73
C LEU A 455 -3.28 -7.95 -53.45
N GLU A 456 -3.75 -9.03 -52.83
CA GLU A 456 -3.14 -9.57 -51.61
C GLU A 456 -2.13 -10.66 -51.96
N LYS A 457 -0.86 -10.43 -51.61
CA LYS A 457 0.17 -11.47 -51.67
C LYS A 457 -0.09 -12.52 -50.59
N ILE A 458 -0.20 -13.77 -50.94
CA ILE A 458 -0.40 -14.84 -49.98
C ILE A 458 0.94 -15.44 -49.52
N LYS A 459 1.74 -15.93 -50.48
CA LYS A 459 3.04 -16.55 -50.17
C LYS A 459 3.89 -16.71 -51.42
N THR A 460 5.16 -17.04 -51.19
CA THR A 460 6.03 -17.63 -52.22
C THR A 460 6.23 -19.12 -51.90
N ILE A 461 6.29 -19.94 -52.94
CA ILE A 461 6.51 -21.40 -52.85
C ILE A 461 7.70 -21.74 -53.74
N GLY A 462 8.91 -21.71 -53.16
CA GLY A 462 10.13 -21.82 -53.98
C GLY A 462 10.28 -20.60 -54.89
N ASP A 463 10.22 -20.81 -56.18
CA ASP A 463 10.26 -19.82 -57.25
C ASP A 463 8.87 -19.36 -57.73
N ALA A 464 7.82 -19.94 -57.17
CA ALA A 464 6.45 -19.54 -57.48
C ALA A 464 5.95 -18.41 -56.54
N TYR A 465 5.20 -17.48 -57.10
CA TYR A 465 4.56 -16.35 -56.41
C TYR A 465 3.04 -16.52 -56.47
N MET A 466 2.39 -16.49 -55.33
CA MET A 466 0.94 -16.58 -55.21
C MET A 466 0.34 -15.29 -54.74
N VAL A 467 -0.58 -14.72 -55.50
CA VAL A 467 -1.32 -13.48 -55.19
C VAL A 467 -2.80 -13.67 -55.56
N VAL A 468 -3.65 -12.95 -54.85
CA VAL A 468 -5.09 -13.05 -55.05
C VAL A 468 -5.76 -11.68 -55.11
N SER A 469 -6.86 -11.62 -55.82
CA SER A 469 -7.75 -10.46 -55.84
C SER A 469 -9.11 -10.89 -55.30
N GLY A 470 -9.66 -10.11 -54.33
CA GLY A 470 -11.03 -10.40 -53.88
C GLY A 470 -11.20 -10.79 -52.43
N LEU A 471 -10.19 -10.63 -51.59
CA LEU A 471 -10.33 -10.84 -50.14
C LEU A 471 -10.90 -9.63 -49.42
N ASN A 472 -10.66 -8.41 -49.91
CA ASN A 472 -10.99 -7.15 -49.21
C ASN A 472 -12.32 -6.51 -49.72
N GLY A 473 -13.45 -7.22 -49.68
CA GLY A 473 -14.79 -6.69 -50.02
C GLY A 473 -15.23 -6.89 -51.47
N PRO A 474 -16.46 -6.60 -51.89
CA PRO A 474 -17.00 -6.83 -53.22
C PRO A 474 -16.64 -5.74 -54.21
N ASP A 475 -15.57 -5.90 -54.96
CA ASP A 475 -15.19 -5.00 -56.06
C ASP A 475 -15.43 -5.74 -57.42
N PRO A 476 -16.21 -5.21 -58.32
CA PRO A 476 -16.49 -5.83 -59.63
C PRO A 476 -15.27 -5.90 -60.54
N ASP A 477 -14.26 -5.06 -60.37
CA ASP A 477 -13.09 -4.95 -61.26
C ASP A 477 -11.91 -5.88 -60.83
N ARG A 478 -12.14 -6.85 -60.01
CA ARG A 478 -11.10 -7.74 -59.41
C ARG A 478 -10.41 -8.68 -60.38
N PRO A 479 -11.14 -9.31 -61.29
CA PRO A 479 -10.48 -10.14 -62.29
C PRO A 479 -9.62 -9.26 -63.25
N GLU A 480 -10.04 -8.05 -63.55
CA GLU A 480 -9.29 -7.08 -64.35
C GLU A 480 -7.98 -6.65 -63.68
N ALA A 481 -8.01 -6.39 -62.38
CA ALA A 481 -6.80 -6.02 -61.62
C ALA A 481 -5.76 -7.15 -61.66
N ALA A 482 -6.20 -8.40 -61.53
CA ALA A 482 -5.33 -9.59 -61.66
C ALA A 482 -4.78 -9.75 -63.08
N ALA A 483 -5.59 -9.48 -64.13
CA ALA A 483 -5.16 -9.52 -65.51
C ALA A 483 -4.10 -8.43 -65.81
N ALA A 484 -4.35 -7.21 -65.34
CA ALA A 484 -3.41 -6.10 -65.50
C ALA A 484 -2.08 -6.37 -64.79
N MET A 485 -2.15 -6.86 -63.53
CA MET A 485 -0.97 -7.29 -62.80
C MET A 485 -0.18 -8.37 -63.54
N ALA A 486 -0.84 -9.39 -64.05
CA ALA A 486 -0.19 -10.48 -64.78
C ALA A 486 0.58 -10.00 -66.01
N LEU A 487 0.01 -9.05 -66.76
CA LEU A 487 0.68 -8.42 -67.92
C LEU A 487 1.88 -7.56 -67.46
N ASP A 488 1.72 -6.77 -66.40
CA ASP A 488 2.82 -5.96 -65.85
C ASP A 488 3.92 -6.82 -65.25
N MET A 489 3.61 -8.01 -64.69
CA MET A 489 4.62 -8.99 -64.21
C MET A 489 5.51 -9.45 -65.35
N GLN A 490 4.95 -9.76 -66.54
CA GLN A 490 5.75 -10.12 -67.71
C GLN A 490 6.66 -8.97 -68.15
N ALA A 491 6.12 -7.77 -68.22
CA ALA A 491 6.88 -6.57 -68.58
C ALA A 491 7.99 -6.24 -67.54
N ALA A 492 7.74 -6.46 -66.23
CA ALA A 492 8.74 -6.28 -65.19
C ALA A 492 9.89 -7.29 -65.30
N LEU A 493 9.60 -8.53 -65.58
CA LEU A 493 10.64 -9.54 -65.78
C LEU A 493 11.45 -9.31 -67.05
N GLN A 494 10.84 -8.84 -68.12
CA GLN A 494 11.56 -8.46 -69.32
C GLN A 494 12.58 -7.34 -69.02
N ARG A 495 12.19 -6.32 -68.29
CA ARG A 495 13.11 -5.25 -67.86
C ARG A 495 14.22 -5.76 -66.98
N LEU A 496 13.91 -6.68 -66.04
CA LEU A 496 14.91 -7.32 -65.18
C LEU A 496 15.89 -8.19 -66.00
N SER A 497 15.40 -8.93 -67.01
CA SER A 497 16.25 -9.70 -67.93
C SER A 497 17.22 -8.79 -68.69
N GLU A 498 16.75 -7.66 -69.21
CA GLU A 498 17.58 -6.68 -69.91
C GLU A 498 18.67 -6.08 -68.99
N THR A 499 18.33 -5.85 -67.69
CA THR A 499 19.25 -5.23 -66.73
C THR A 499 20.27 -6.25 -66.18
N THR A 500 19.87 -7.48 -65.94
CA THR A 500 20.71 -8.52 -65.31
C THR A 500 21.45 -9.37 -66.31
N GLY A 501 21.06 -9.35 -67.58
CA GLY A 501 21.61 -10.25 -68.60
C GLY A 501 21.18 -11.73 -68.47
N ILE A 502 20.23 -12.01 -67.56
CA ILE A 502 19.67 -13.36 -67.35
C ILE A 502 18.33 -13.45 -68.06
N ASP A 503 18.13 -14.39 -68.96
CA ASP A 503 16.83 -14.63 -69.64
C ASP A 503 15.79 -15.18 -68.64
N LEU A 504 15.01 -14.24 -68.06
CA LEU A 504 13.96 -14.57 -67.08
C LEU A 504 12.59 -14.54 -67.78
N LYS A 505 11.89 -15.67 -67.69
CA LYS A 505 10.52 -15.79 -68.18
C LYS A 505 9.63 -16.29 -67.05
N VAL A 506 8.40 -15.85 -67.02
CA VAL A 506 7.39 -16.28 -66.05
C VAL A 506 6.30 -17.06 -66.75
N ARG A 507 5.81 -18.10 -66.14
CA ARG A 507 4.63 -18.83 -66.47
C ARG A 507 3.53 -18.42 -65.48
N ILE A 508 2.40 -17.95 -65.96
CA ILE A 508 1.33 -17.44 -65.11
C ILE A 508 0.07 -18.26 -65.37
N GLY A 509 -0.57 -18.73 -64.28
CA GLY A 509 -1.84 -19.43 -64.31
C GLY A 509 -2.88 -18.73 -63.44
N MET A 510 -4.10 -18.54 -63.97
CA MET A 510 -5.15 -17.85 -63.22
C MET A 510 -6.48 -18.59 -63.32
N ASP A 511 -7.22 -18.50 -62.22
CA ASP A 511 -8.61 -18.95 -62.14
C ASP A 511 -9.41 -18.07 -61.19
N THR A 512 -10.74 -18.08 -61.33
CA THR A 512 -11.64 -17.29 -60.46
C THR A 512 -12.75 -18.18 -59.94
N GLY A 513 -13.13 -17.97 -58.65
CA GLY A 513 -14.18 -18.74 -58.00
C GLY A 513 -14.06 -18.77 -56.46
N PRO A 514 -14.78 -19.68 -55.80
CA PRO A 514 -14.81 -19.75 -54.35
C PRO A 514 -13.50 -20.27 -53.75
N VAL A 515 -13.10 -19.63 -52.60
CA VAL A 515 -11.95 -20.05 -51.82
C VAL A 515 -12.27 -19.94 -50.33
N VAL A 516 -11.50 -20.63 -49.48
CA VAL A 516 -11.47 -20.44 -48.03
C VAL A 516 -10.10 -19.89 -47.68
N ALA A 517 -10.06 -18.76 -47.01
CA ALA A 517 -8.83 -18.19 -46.46
C ALA A 517 -8.80 -18.38 -44.95
N GLY A 518 -7.62 -18.60 -44.37
CA GLY A 518 -7.53 -18.79 -42.92
C GLY A 518 -6.12 -18.93 -42.39
N VAL A 519 -6.01 -19.09 -41.08
CA VAL A 519 -4.73 -19.28 -40.38
C VAL A 519 -4.59 -20.69 -39.89
N ILE A 520 -3.50 -21.35 -40.24
CA ILE A 520 -3.13 -22.68 -39.77
C ILE A 520 -1.82 -22.60 -38.99
N GLY A 521 -1.74 -23.41 -37.92
CA GLY A 521 -0.57 -23.58 -37.08
C GLY A 521 -0.75 -22.98 -35.70
N THR A 522 0.00 -23.52 -34.73
CA THR A 522 -0.01 -23.04 -33.32
C THR A 522 1.29 -22.37 -32.93
N LYS A 523 2.41 -22.67 -33.58
CA LYS A 523 3.73 -22.07 -33.30
C LYS A 523 4.21 -21.15 -34.42
N LYS A 524 3.88 -21.47 -35.67
CA LYS A 524 4.12 -20.64 -36.85
C LYS A 524 2.79 -20.45 -37.53
N PHE A 525 2.22 -19.30 -37.41
CA PHE A 525 0.99 -18.95 -38.10
C PHE A 525 1.26 -18.78 -39.59
N ILE A 526 0.49 -19.48 -40.41
CA ILE A 526 0.54 -19.33 -41.86
C ILE A 526 -0.87 -18.96 -42.30
N TYR A 527 -1.00 -17.77 -42.88
CA TYR A 527 -2.21 -17.37 -43.58
C TYR A 527 -2.17 -17.95 -44.98
N ASP A 528 -3.15 -18.70 -45.34
CA ASP A 528 -3.20 -19.41 -46.65
C ASP A 528 -4.62 -19.52 -47.19
N LEU A 529 -4.74 -19.93 -48.46
CA LEU A 529 -6.01 -20.16 -49.14
C LEU A 529 -6.14 -21.61 -49.57
N TRP A 530 -7.36 -22.12 -49.48
CA TRP A 530 -7.75 -23.44 -49.91
C TRP A 530 -8.99 -23.36 -50.78
N GLY A 531 -9.10 -24.28 -51.71
CA GLY A 531 -10.27 -24.42 -52.58
C GLY A 531 -9.93 -24.98 -53.96
N ASP A 532 -10.98 -25.30 -54.67
CA ASP A 532 -10.89 -25.78 -56.01
C ASP A 532 -10.25 -24.76 -56.96
N THR A 533 -10.59 -23.49 -56.81
CA THR A 533 -10.04 -22.37 -57.56
C THR A 533 -8.53 -22.25 -57.40
N VAL A 534 -8.01 -22.43 -56.19
CA VAL A 534 -6.56 -22.38 -55.90
C VAL A 534 -5.84 -23.49 -56.63
N ASN A 535 -6.37 -24.72 -56.54
CA ASN A 535 -5.79 -25.88 -57.23
C ASN A 535 -5.83 -25.73 -58.74
N THR A 536 -6.93 -25.17 -59.27
CA THR A 536 -7.09 -24.96 -60.71
C THR A 536 -6.14 -23.88 -61.22
N ALA A 537 -6.00 -22.75 -60.54
CA ALA A 537 -5.03 -21.71 -60.91
C ALA A 537 -3.59 -22.26 -60.93
N SER A 538 -3.20 -23.02 -59.90
CA SER A 538 -1.89 -23.69 -59.87
C SER A 538 -1.70 -24.66 -61.02
N ARG A 539 -2.77 -25.37 -61.49
CA ARG A 539 -2.69 -26.23 -62.67
C ARG A 539 -2.61 -25.46 -63.98
N MET A 540 -3.29 -24.30 -64.05
CA MET A 540 -3.13 -23.41 -65.19
C MET A 540 -1.69 -22.89 -65.32
N GLU A 541 -1.05 -22.63 -64.19
CA GLU A 541 0.37 -22.24 -64.18
C GLU A 541 1.25 -23.42 -64.60
N SER A 542 1.23 -24.57 -63.88
CA SER A 542 2.18 -25.67 -64.06
C SER A 542 2.10 -26.33 -65.44
N GLN A 543 0.94 -26.24 -66.09
CA GLN A 543 0.73 -26.67 -67.47
C GLN A 543 0.74 -25.54 -68.48
N GLY A 544 1.12 -24.32 -68.00
CA GLY A 544 1.16 -23.12 -68.81
C GLY A 544 2.30 -23.13 -69.85
N VAL A 545 2.25 -22.16 -70.77
CA VAL A 545 3.29 -21.97 -71.78
C VAL A 545 4.30 -20.94 -71.21
N ALA A 546 5.59 -21.21 -71.37
CA ALA A 546 6.64 -20.29 -70.93
C ALA A 546 6.46 -18.89 -71.52
N GLY A 547 6.50 -17.86 -70.65
CA GLY A 547 6.32 -16.47 -71.07
C GLY A 547 4.88 -16.10 -71.44
N ARG A 548 3.87 -16.96 -71.07
CA ARG A 548 2.46 -16.69 -71.36
C ARG A 548 1.60 -16.77 -70.11
N ILE A 549 0.43 -16.15 -70.13
CA ILE A 549 -0.58 -16.12 -69.07
C ILE A 549 -1.72 -17.06 -69.48
N GLN A 550 -1.87 -18.17 -68.76
CA GLN A 550 -2.89 -19.16 -69.06
C GLN A 550 -4.04 -19.07 -68.06
N VAL A 551 -5.27 -19.09 -68.56
CA VAL A 551 -6.48 -18.91 -67.77
C VAL A 551 -7.53 -19.96 -68.08
N THR A 552 -8.43 -20.18 -67.12
CA THR A 552 -9.58 -21.08 -67.30
C THR A 552 -10.65 -20.45 -68.20
N GLN A 553 -11.56 -21.26 -68.68
CA GLN A 553 -12.72 -20.81 -69.49
C GLN A 553 -13.58 -19.83 -68.66
N ARG A 554 -13.84 -20.07 -67.38
CA ARG A 554 -14.66 -19.17 -66.55
C ARG A 554 -14.01 -17.81 -66.32
N TYR A 555 -12.67 -17.73 -66.25
CA TYR A 555 -11.95 -16.48 -66.20
C TYR A 555 -12.00 -15.76 -67.52
N TYR A 556 -11.81 -16.46 -68.62
CA TYR A 556 -11.96 -15.93 -69.97
C TYR A 556 -13.35 -15.32 -70.20
N GLU A 557 -14.43 -16.03 -69.87
CA GLU A 557 -15.82 -15.57 -70.05
C GLU A 557 -16.12 -14.24 -69.28
N ARG A 558 -15.41 -13.95 -68.23
CA ARG A 558 -15.56 -12.71 -67.47
C ARG A 558 -14.87 -11.51 -68.11
N LEU A 559 -13.84 -11.75 -68.89
CA LEU A 559 -12.97 -10.70 -69.40
C LEU A 559 -12.89 -10.62 -70.93
N LEU A 560 -13.65 -11.41 -71.64
CA LEU A 560 -13.60 -11.48 -73.09
C LEU A 560 -13.90 -10.16 -73.80
N ASP A 561 -14.66 -9.28 -73.18
CA ASP A 561 -15.02 -7.97 -73.72
C ASP A 561 -13.97 -6.89 -73.47
N LYS A 562 -13.02 -7.15 -72.52
CA LYS A 562 -12.02 -6.20 -72.09
C LYS A 562 -10.58 -6.57 -72.46
N TYR A 563 -10.35 -7.87 -72.69
CA TYR A 563 -9.02 -8.41 -72.96
C TYR A 563 -8.99 -9.31 -74.19
N LYS A 564 -7.85 -9.35 -74.84
CA LYS A 564 -7.60 -10.22 -75.98
C LYS A 564 -7.11 -11.58 -75.47
N PHE A 565 -7.77 -12.65 -75.94
CA PHE A 565 -7.43 -14.03 -75.62
C PHE A 565 -7.22 -14.83 -76.87
N GLU A 566 -6.28 -15.75 -76.78
CA GLU A 566 -6.07 -16.85 -77.74
C GLU A 566 -6.58 -18.18 -77.18
N LYS A 567 -7.40 -18.92 -77.92
CA LYS A 567 -7.83 -20.23 -77.43
C LYS A 567 -6.70 -21.23 -77.58
N ARG A 568 -6.16 -21.75 -76.44
CA ARG A 568 -5.12 -22.77 -76.47
C ARG A 568 -5.65 -24.16 -76.84
N GLY A 569 -6.88 -24.43 -76.48
CA GLY A 569 -7.52 -25.76 -76.69
C GLY A 569 -7.74 -26.50 -75.38
N VAL A 570 -8.01 -27.80 -75.55
CA VAL A 570 -8.29 -28.70 -74.41
C VAL A 570 -6.99 -29.20 -73.79
N ILE A 571 -6.85 -29.10 -72.50
CA ILE A 571 -5.71 -29.61 -71.72
C ILE A 571 -6.21 -30.63 -70.68
N GLN A 572 -5.40 -31.65 -70.38
CA GLN A 572 -5.71 -32.64 -69.33
C GLN A 572 -5.27 -32.07 -67.96
N VAL A 573 -6.21 -31.76 -67.09
CA VAL A 573 -5.93 -31.21 -65.76
C VAL A 573 -6.11 -32.31 -64.72
N LYS A 574 -5.05 -32.65 -64.00
CA LYS A 574 -5.07 -33.71 -62.97
C LYS A 574 -6.20 -33.44 -61.92
N GLY A 575 -7.09 -34.45 -61.84
CA GLY A 575 -8.23 -34.41 -60.92
C GLY A 575 -9.46 -33.62 -61.41
N LYS A 576 -9.41 -33.09 -62.65
CA LYS A 576 -10.49 -32.36 -63.31
C LYS A 576 -10.88 -32.94 -64.68
N GLY A 577 -9.99 -33.72 -65.26
CA GLY A 577 -10.20 -34.23 -66.65
C GLY A 577 -9.88 -33.16 -67.69
N GLU A 578 -10.63 -33.13 -68.74
CA GLU A 578 -10.46 -32.21 -69.87
C GLU A 578 -11.00 -30.83 -69.54
N MET A 579 -10.16 -29.81 -69.70
CA MET A 579 -10.55 -28.40 -69.53
C MET A 579 -10.07 -27.53 -70.68
N THR A 580 -10.90 -26.62 -71.15
CA THR A 580 -10.50 -25.66 -72.19
C THR A 580 -9.71 -24.52 -71.48
N ALA A 581 -8.52 -24.24 -72.01
CA ALA A 581 -7.65 -23.16 -71.54
C ALA A 581 -7.53 -22.09 -72.61
N TYR A 582 -7.32 -20.88 -72.14
CA TYR A 582 -7.09 -19.68 -72.93
C TYR A 582 -5.78 -19.00 -72.55
N LEU A 583 -5.16 -18.31 -73.48
CA LEU A 583 -3.97 -17.47 -73.22
C LEU A 583 -4.38 -16.01 -73.32
N LEU A 584 -4.08 -15.25 -72.27
CA LEU A 584 -4.29 -13.79 -72.19
C LEU A 584 -3.14 -13.09 -72.91
N ASP A 585 -3.43 -12.33 -73.95
CA ASP A 585 -2.43 -11.65 -74.81
C ASP A 585 -2.27 -10.16 -74.48
N GLY A 586 -3.29 -9.53 -73.95
CA GLY A 586 -3.25 -8.09 -73.66
C GLY A 586 -4.65 -7.48 -73.48
N GLN A 587 -4.68 -6.22 -73.15
CA GLN A 587 -5.91 -5.47 -72.97
C GLN A 587 -6.41 -5.04 -74.39
N LEU A 588 -7.72 -5.15 -74.62
CA LEU A 588 -8.33 -4.57 -75.81
C LEU A 588 -8.27 -3.03 -75.75
N PRO A 589 -8.08 -2.35 -76.92
CA PRO A 589 -8.19 -0.88 -76.93
C PRO A 589 -9.57 -0.49 -76.41
N LEU A 590 -9.63 0.41 -75.48
CA LEU A 590 -10.89 1.02 -75.09
C LEU A 590 -11.41 1.77 -76.34
N ASP A 591 -12.44 1.24 -76.98
CA ASP A 591 -13.17 1.96 -78.00
C ASP A 591 -13.62 3.28 -77.36
N ASN A 592 -13.16 4.43 -77.98
CA ASN A 592 -13.64 5.75 -77.61
C ASN A 592 -15.16 5.71 -77.76
N ALA A 593 -15.85 5.57 -76.63
CA ALA A 593 -17.29 5.76 -76.57
C ALA A 593 -17.58 7.14 -77.18
N ALA A 594 -18.25 7.12 -78.31
CA ALA A 594 -18.70 8.35 -78.97
C ALA A 594 -19.47 9.23 -77.98
N PRO A 595 -19.22 10.53 -77.95
CA PRO A 595 -19.96 11.43 -77.04
C PRO A 595 -21.44 11.41 -77.49
N VAL A 596 -22.31 11.03 -76.55
CA VAL A 596 -23.76 11.27 -76.63
C VAL A 596 -24.06 12.66 -76.11
#